data_e906892fbd4a5891caaf3e1d1d9f3e9d
#
_entry.id   e906892fbd4a5891caaf3e1d1d9f3e9d
#
_cell.length_a   1.000
_cell.length_b   1.000
_cell.length_c   1.000
_cell.angle_alpha   90.00
_cell.angle_beta   90.00
_cell.angle_gamma   90.00
#
_symmetry.space_group_name_H-M   'P 1'
#
loop_
_entity.id
_entity.type
_entity.pdbx_description
1 polymer ?
#
loop_
_entity_poly.entity_id
_entity_poly.type
_entity_poly.pdbx_seq_one_letter_code
_entity_poly.pdbx_strand_id
1 'polypeptide(L)'
;MVQFTLKEVKFITENECCRLSTSIANQSHVVPVSYLFHDNHFYFATDYKTKKFSNIKKNPKVGLVIDVYKGNGNKGLTLQGSCRILEHGQTFKEVYLLLFQKFDWVKNDPWKEYEA
;
A
#
# COMPACT_ATOMS: atom_id res chain seq x y z
N MET A 1 14.41 -11.31 2.34
CA MET A 1 13.28 -10.54 2.91
C MET A 1 13.80 -9.53 3.91
N VAL A 2 13.32 -8.31 3.82
CA VAL A 2 13.71 -7.24 4.73
C VAL A 2 13.14 -7.49 6.12
N GLN A 3 13.98 -7.33 7.13
CA GLN A 3 13.52 -7.34 8.51
C GLN A 3 13.50 -5.92 9.04
N PHE A 4 12.35 -5.48 9.51
CA PHE A 4 12.20 -4.15 10.07
C PHE A 4 12.58 -4.17 11.55
N THR A 5 13.24 -3.10 12.00
CA THR A 5 13.50 -2.90 13.42
C THR A 5 12.18 -2.56 14.14
N LEU A 6 12.17 -2.69 15.45
CA LEU A 6 11.01 -2.32 16.25
C LEU A 6 10.64 -0.84 16.06
N LYS A 7 11.65 0.02 15.94
CA LYS A 7 11.43 1.45 15.70
C LYS A 7 10.77 1.69 14.34
N GLU A 8 11.21 0.96 13.31
CA GLU A 8 10.62 1.06 11.98
C GLU A 8 9.18 0.56 11.97
N VAL A 9 8.91 -0.59 12.60
CA VAL A 9 7.56 -1.13 12.70
C VAL A 9 6.63 -0.14 13.40
N LYS A 10 7.10 0.47 14.47
CA LYS A 10 6.32 1.48 15.19
C LYS A 10 5.97 2.65 14.27
N PHE A 11 6.95 3.17 13.52
CA PHE A 11 6.71 4.26 12.59
C PHE A 11 5.71 3.87 11.51
N ILE A 12 5.85 2.67 10.94
CA ILE A 12 4.95 2.15 9.91
C ILE A 12 3.51 2.04 10.45
N THR A 13 3.35 1.52 11.66
CA THR A 13 2.00 1.29 12.22
C THR A 13 1.34 2.56 12.73
N GLU A 14 2.12 3.56 13.10
CA GLU A 14 1.59 4.87 13.53
C GLU A 14 1.09 5.73 12.38
N ASN A 15 1.45 5.39 11.15
CA ASN A 15 1.06 6.15 9.98
C ASN A 15 0.11 5.33 9.12
N GLU A 16 -0.66 6.00 8.27
CA GLU A 16 -1.70 5.37 7.47
C GLU A 16 -1.55 5.62 5.98
N CYS A 17 -0.72 6.59 5.61
CA CYS A 17 -0.58 7.01 4.23
C CYS A 17 0.88 6.95 3.80
N CYS A 18 1.10 6.47 2.59
CA CYS A 18 2.41 6.51 1.97
C CYS A 18 2.27 7.11 0.57
N ARG A 19 3.41 7.48 0.00
CA ARG A 19 3.47 7.90 -1.40
C ARG A 19 4.04 6.75 -2.19
N LEU A 20 3.25 6.25 -3.12
CA LEU A 20 3.59 5.07 -3.93
C LEU A 20 4.00 5.52 -5.32
N SER A 21 5.18 5.08 -5.73
CA SER A 21 5.73 5.36 -7.05
C SER A 21 5.66 4.10 -7.92
N THR A 22 5.12 4.27 -9.10
CA THR A 22 5.09 3.24 -10.14
C THR A 22 5.72 3.82 -11.41
N SER A 23 6.06 2.96 -12.36
CA SER A 23 6.63 3.45 -13.62
C SER A 23 6.28 2.52 -14.77
N ILE A 24 6.19 3.09 -15.96
CA ILE A 24 6.00 2.36 -17.20
C ILE A 24 6.69 3.14 -18.32
N ALA A 25 7.44 2.46 -19.18
CA ALA A 25 8.15 3.08 -20.32
C ALA A 25 8.95 4.33 -19.90
N ASN A 26 9.69 4.24 -18.78
CA ASN A 26 10.50 5.31 -18.21
C ASN A 26 9.71 6.51 -17.68
N GLN A 27 8.38 6.40 -17.61
CA GLN A 27 7.56 7.47 -17.05
C GLN A 27 7.22 7.12 -15.60
N SER A 28 7.65 7.98 -14.68
CA SER A 28 7.35 7.84 -13.26
C SER A 28 5.95 8.39 -12.94
N HIS A 29 5.32 7.78 -11.96
CA HIS A 29 4.02 8.22 -11.46
C HIS A 29 4.02 8.02 -9.95
N VAL A 30 3.60 9.04 -9.21
CA VAL A 30 3.58 8.96 -7.75
C VAL A 30 2.25 9.50 -7.22
N VAL A 31 1.66 8.77 -6.29
CA VAL A 31 0.37 9.14 -5.69
C VAL A 31 0.38 8.76 -4.20
N PRO A 32 -0.38 9.50 -3.37
CA PRO A 32 -0.61 9.08 -2.00
C PRO A 32 -1.60 7.91 -1.97
N VAL A 33 -1.33 6.93 -1.12
CA VAL A 33 -2.24 5.81 -0.89
C VAL A 33 -2.28 5.48 0.59
N SER A 34 -3.45 5.01 1.05
CA SER A 34 -3.58 4.45 2.39
C SER A 34 -3.09 3.02 2.36
N TYR A 35 -2.41 2.60 3.42
CA TYR A 35 -1.86 1.24 3.46
C TYR A 35 -2.21 0.53 4.76
N LEU A 36 -2.17 -0.79 4.69
CA LEU A 36 -2.18 -1.69 5.83
C LEU A 36 -0.83 -2.41 5.87
N PHE A 37 -0.19 -2.42 7.04
CA PHE A 37 1.01 -3.22 7.26
C PHE A 37 0.61 -4.46 8.05
N HIS A 38 0.79 -5.64 7.48
CA HIS A 38 0.38 -6.90 8.08
C HIS A 38 1.32 -8.00 7.62
N ASP A 39 1.78 -8.81 8.55
CA ASP A 39 2.66 -9.93 8.26
C ASP A 39 3.88 -9.54 7.43
N ASN A 40 4.50 -8.43 7.83
CA ASN A 40 5.71 -7.88 7.21
C ASN A 40 5.52 -7.47 5.73
N HIS A 41 4.26 -7.22 5.33
CA HIS A 41 3.90 -6.78 3.99
C HIS A 41 3.05 -5.53 4.04
N PHE A 42 3.14 -4.74 2.97
CA PHE A 42 2.28 -3.58 2.77
C PHE A 42 1.16 -3.95 1.82
N TYR A 43 -0.07 -3.59 2.19
CA TYR A 43 -1.25 -3.81 1.37
C TYR A 43 -1.97 -2.49 1.16
N PHE A 44 -2.44 -2.26 -0.04
CA PHE A 44 -3.27 -1.11 -0.32
C PHE A 44 -4.32 -1.50 -1.36
N ALA A 45 -5.48 -0.85 -1.25
CA ALA A 45 -6.58 -1.06 -2.16
C ALA A 45 -6.44 -0.12 -3.35
N THR A 46 -6.82 -0.59 -4.52
CA THR A 46 -6.80 0.21 -5.72
C THR A 46 -7.96 -0.15 -6.62
N ASP A 47 -8.42 0.84 -7.37
CA ASP A 47 -9.46 0.66 -8.38
C ASP A 47 -8.80 0.24 -9.69
N TYR A 48 -9.46 -0.64 -10.43
CA TYR A 48 -8.98 -1.12 -11.73
C TYR A 48 -8.77 0.00 -12.75
N LYS A 49 -9.46 1.12 -12.59
CA LYS A 49 -9.40 2.23 -13.54
C LYS A 49 -8.26 3.20 -13.27
N THR A 50 -7.50 3.01 -12.21
CA THR A 50 -6.43 3.93 -11.86
C THR A 50 -5.17 3.69 -12.68
N LYS A 51 -4.39 4.75 -12.84
CA LYS A 51 -3.10 4.66 -13.53
C LYS A 51 -2.12 3.79 -12.75
N LYS A 52 -2.13 3.87 -11.41
CA LYS A 52 -1.24 3.05 -10.60
C LYS A 52 -1.51 1.56 -10.78
N PHE A 53 -2.78 1.16 -10.89
CA PHE A 53 -3.12 -0.24 -11.14
C PHE A 53 -2.60 -0.69 -12.51
N SER A 54 -2.86 0.10 -13.55
CA SER A 54 -2.38 -0.19 -14.89
C SER A 54 -0.85 -0.31 -14.93
N ASN A 55 -0.15 0.59 -14.25
CA ASN A 55 1.31 0.56 -14.20
C ASN A 55 1.83 -0.68 -13.48
N ILE A 56 1.26 -1.00 -12.32
CA ILE A 56 1.69 -2.17 -11.53
C ILE A 56 1.46 -3.47 -12.29
N LYS A 57 0.35 -3.56 -13.03
CA LYS A 57 0.05 -4.74 -13.82
C LYS A 57 1.11 -5.02 -14.87
N LYS A 58 1.67 -3.97 -15.46
CA LYS A 58 2.71 -4.08 -16.49
C LYS A 58 4.12 -4.10 -15.93
N ASN A 59 4.34 -3.37 -14.84
CA ASN A 59 5.63 -3.30 -14.16
C ASN A 59 5.41 -3.35 -12.65
N PRO A 60 5.66 -4.51 -12.02
CA PRO A 60 5.39 -4.68 -10.61
C PRO A 60 6.37 -3.97 -9.67
N LYS A 61 7.46 -3.45 -10.20
CA LYS A 61 8.48 -2.79 -9.36
C LYS A 61 7.98 -1.42 -8.93
N VAL A 62 8.06 -1.17 -7.62
CA VAL A 62 7.53 0.05 -7.01
C VAL A 62 8.50 0.60 -5.99
N GLY A 63 8.33 1.86 -5.68
CA GLY A 63 8.94 2.50 -4.53
C GLY A 63 7.86 3.12 -3.68
N LEU A 64 8.10 3.23 -2.39
CA LEU A 64 7.19 3.96 -1.52
C LEU A 64 7.96 4.69 -0.45
N VAL A 65 7.37 5.76 0.05
CA VAL A 65 7.89 6.50 1.19
C VAL A 65 6.76 6.81 2.14
N ILE A 66 7.02 6.56 3.42
CA ILE A 66 6.19 7.02 4.52
C ILE A 66 6.93 8.19 5.11
N ASP A 67 6.35 9.38 5.11
CA ASP A 67 7.04 10.56 5.59
C ASP A 67 6.14 11.39 6.49
N VAL A 68 6.79 12.04 7.47
CA VAL A 68 6.14 13.00 8.34
C VAL A 68 7.00 14.27 8.34
N TYR A 69 6.40 15.37 7.95
CA TYR A 69 7.07 16.65 7.86
C TYR A 69 6.42 17.61 8.85
N LYS A 70 7.12 17.88 9.94
CA LYS A 70 6.60 18.74 11.02
C LYS A 70 7.56 19.90 11.36
N GLY A 71 8.38 20.31 10.42
CA GLY A 71 9.34 21.39 10.66
C GLY A 71 10.52 20.97 11.50
N ASN A 72 10.30 20.62 12.76
CA ASN A 72 11.37 20.29 13.71
C ASN A 72 11.57 18.80 13.96
N GLY A 73 11.00 17.94 13.15
CA GLY A 73 11.12 16.51 13.38
C GLY A 73 10.68 15.71 12.19
N ASN A 74 11.30 16.00 11.05
CA ASN A 74 10.98 15.29 9.82
C ASN A 74 11.50 13.87 9.89
N LYS A 75 10.65 12.90 9.53
CA LYS A 75 10.98 11.49 9.50
C LYS A 75 10.51 10.92 8.17
N GLY A 76 11.24 9.94 7.69
CA GLY A 76 10.84 9.25 6.48
C GLY A 76 11.40 7.84 6.43
N LEU A 77 10.67 6.96 5.78
CA LEU A 77 11.10 5.58 5.52
C LEU A 77 10.82 5.30 4.05
N THR A 78 11.88 5.01 3.32
CA THR A 78 11.80 4.74 1.88
C THR A 78 12.01 3.25 1.65
N LEU A 79 11.15 2.65 0.83
CA LEU A 79 11.21 1.23 0.51
C LEU A 79 11.12 1.04 -1.01
N GLN A 80 11.75 -0.04 -1.46
CA GLN A 80 11.64 -0.51 -2.83
C GLN A 80 11.23 -1.96 -2.81
N GLY A 81 10.41 -2.35 -3.75
CA GLY A 81 9.95 -3.73 -3.80
C GLY A 81 9.13 -4.03 -5.04
N SER A 82 8.45 -5.15 -4.99
CA SER A 82 7.56 -5.58 -6.06
C SER A 82 6.15 -5.75 -5.51
N CYS A 83 5.16 -5.33 -6.29
CA CYS A 83 3.76 -5.50 -5.97
C CYS A 83 3.21 -6.76 -6.62
N ARG A 84 2.31 -7.41 -5.90
CA ARG A 84 1.51 -8.50 -6.42
C ARG A 84 0.04 -8.13 -6.24
N ILE A 85 -0.74 -8.38 -7.27
CA ILE A 85 -2.18 -8.08 -7.25
C ILE A 85 -2.90 -9.27 -6.62
N LEU A 86 -3.68 -8.99 -5.57
CA LEU A 86 -4.53 -9.98 -4.92
C LEU A 86 -5.97 -9.68 -5.27
N GLU A 87 -6.69 -10.66 -5.82
CA GLU A 87 -8.07 -10.49 -6.22
C GLU A 87 -9.02 -11.51 -5.58
N HIS A 88 -8.48 -12.61 -5.06
CA HIS A 88 -9.26 -13.64 -4.41
C HIS A 88 -8.35 -14.51 -3.54
N GLY A 89 -8.95 -15.46 -2.81
CA GLY A 89 -8.22 -16.40 -1.97
C GLY A 89 -8.22 -16.00 -0.51
N GLN A 90 -7.57 -16.84 0.31
CA GLN A 90 -7.57 -16.65 1.76
C GLN A 90 -6.85 -15.37 2.19
N THR A 91 -5.69 -15.09 1.61
CA THR A 91 -4.95 -13.88 1.94
C THR A 91 -5.75 -12.64 1.57
N PHE A 92 -6.42 -12.64 0.42
CA PHE A 92 -7.28 -11.54 0.02
C PHE A 92 -8.38 -11.30 1.05
N LYS A 93 -9.03 -12.36 1.51
CA LYS A 93 -10.13 -12.24 2.49
C LYS A 93 -9.65 -11.67 3.81
N GLU A 94 -8.50 -12.14 4.31
CA GLU A 94 -7.91 -11.65 5.55
C GLU A 94 -7.56 -10.17 5.45
N VAL A 95 -6.90 -9.79 4.38
CA VAL A 95 -6.48 -8.41 4.15
C VAL A 95 -7.69 -7.49 3.97
N TYR A 96 -8.70 -7.96 3.24
CA TYR A 96 -9.94 -7.20 3.06
C TYR A 96 -10.59 -6.86 4.40
N LEU A 97 -10.70 -7.87 5.28
CA LEU A 97 -11.30 -7.67 6.60
C LEU A 97 -10.51 -6.67 7.44
N LEU A 98 -9.19 -6.75 7.40
CA LEU A 98 -8.33 -5.84 8.14
C LEU A 98 -8.42 -4.40 7.59
N LEU A 99 -8.48 -4.24 6.28
CA LEU A 99 -8.70 -2.94 5.66
C LEU A 99 -10.07 -2.37 6.01
N PHE A 100 -11.08 -3.22 6.01
CA PHE A 100 -12.45 -2.83 6.39
C PHE A 100 -12.50 -2.31 7.83
N GLN A 101 -11.75 -2.95 8.72
CA GLN A 101 -11.69 -2.53 10.12
C GLN A 101 -10.87 -1.25 10.32
N LYS A 102 -9.80 -1.10 9.55
CA LYS A 102 -8.89 0.03 9.70
C LYS A 102 -9.43 1.32 9.05
N PHE A 103 -10.08 1.22 7.89
CA PHE A 103 -10.50 2.38 7.11
C PHE A 103 -12.01 2.37 6.89
N ASP A 104 -12.67 3.46 7.30
CA ASP A 104 -14.13 3.59 7.14
C ASP A 104 -14.56 3.63 5.67
N TRP A 105 -13.71 4.18 4.78
CA TRP A 105 -14.08 4.29 3.37
C TRP A 105 -14.25 2.94 2.70
N VAL A 106 -13.61 1.90 3.20
CA VAL A 106 -13.73 0.55 2.65
C VAL A 106 -15.14 0.01 2.82
N LYS A 107 -15.83 0.41 3.89
CA LYS A 107 -17.22 -0.01 4.14
C LYS A 107 -18.18 0.47 3.06
N ASN A 108 -17.83 1.56 2.39
CA ASN A 108 -18.66 2.16 1.35
C ASN A 108 -18.25 1.72 -0.06
N ASP A 109 -17.22 0.87 -0.16
CA ASP A 109 -16.72 0.38 -1.43
C ASP A 109 -17.23 -1.04 -1.67
N PRO A 110 -18.02 -1.27 -2.71
CA PRO A 110 -18.60 -2.60 -2.96
C PRO A 110 -17.57 -3.57 -3.55
N TRP A 111 -16.82 -4.22 -2.67
CA TRP A 111 -15.87 -5.24 -3.09
C TRP A 111 -16.48 -6.64 -3.15
N LYS A 112 -17.80 -6.74 -3.12
CA LYS A 112 -18.50 -8.02 -3.09
C LYS A 112 -18.15 -8.95 -4.24
N GLU A 113 -17.85 -8.38 -5.37
CA GLU A 113 -17.47 -9.14 -6.57
C GLU A 113 -16.12 -9.85 -6.41
N TYR A 114 -15.33 -9.46 -5.39
CA TYR A 114 -14.02 -10.04 -5.14
C TYR A 114 -14.00 -10.98 -3.94
N GLU A 115 -15.14 -11.20 -3.31
CA GLU A 115 -15.21 -12.02 -2.10
C GLU A 115 -15.24 -13.52 -2.41
N ALA A 116 -15.47 -13.87 -3.62
CA ALA A 116 -15.47 -15.28 -4.01
C ALA A 116 -14.05 -15.87 -4.12
#